data_946baa082aa63aef08c70c11505fb777
#
_entry.id   946baa082aa63aef08c70c11505fb777
#
_cell.length_a   1.000
_cell.length_b   1.000
_cell.length_c   1.000
_cell.angle_alpha   90.00
_cell.angle_beta   90.00
_cell.angle_gamma   90.00
#
_symmetry.space_group_name_H-M   'P 1'
#
loop_
_entity.id
_entity.type
_entity.pdbx_description
1 polymer ?
#
loop_
_entity_poly.entity_id
_entity_poly.type
_entity_poly.pdbx_seq_one_letter_code
_entity_poly.pdbx_strand_id
1 'polypeptide(L)'
;MGADENAAIMRRAYEAFNSGDMDTLTELFDENGSWHTPGRSWPANDYQGRDATLAYFGRLGQETGGTFRAELQRLLADDDDRVVGIQRSTADRNGRHLDVSNCIVFQLKDGRVVDGREHFEDLYAWDEFWS
;
A
#
# COMPACT_ATOMS: atom_id res chain seq x y z
N MET A 1 10.94 -12.56 12.35
CA MET A 1 11.16 -13.39 11.16
C MET A 1 12.31 -12.80 10.36
N GLY A 2 12.95 -13.59 9.51
CA GLY A 2 14.08 -13.11 8.72
C GLY A 2 13.68 -12.22 7.56
N ALA A 3 14.67 -11.52 6.99
CA ALA A 3 14.47 -10.60 5.85
C ALA A 3 13.81 -11.29 4.65
N ASP A 4 14.28 -12.48 4.28
CA ASP A 4 13.72 -13.21 3.12
C ASP A 4 12.27 -13.62 3.35
N GLU A 5 11.93 -14.03 4.57
CA GLU A 5 10.57 -14.39 4.93
C GLU A 5 9.64 -13.18 4.88
N ASN A 6 10.09 -12.04 5.41
CA ASN A 6 9.32 -10.80 5.40
C ASN A 6 9.12 -10.29 3.96
N ALA A 7 10.15 -10.38 3.11
CA ALA A 7 10.03 -10.03 1.70
C ALA A 7 8.99 -10.91 1.00
N ALA A 8 8.99 -12.22 1.27
CA ALA A 8 8.01 -13.15 0.70
C ALA A 8 6.58 -12.81 1.13
N ILE A 9 6.39 -12.44 2.40
CA ILE A 9 5.09 -11.98 2.92
C ILE A 9 4.62 -10.74 2.16
N MET A 10 5.50 -9.77 1.93
CA MET A 10 5.13 -8.55 1.24
C MET A 10 4.86 -8.78 -0.25
N ARG A 11 5.56 -9.70 -0.92
CA ARG A 11 5.20 -10.10 -2.30
C ARG A 11 3.78 -10.61 -2.35
N ARG A 12 3.43 -11.46 -1.41
CA ARG A 12 2.08 -12.02 -1.31
C ARG A 12 1.04 -10.93 -1.03
N ALA A 13 1.38 -9.94 -0.23
CA ALA A 13 0.51 -8.80 0.06
C ALA A 13 0.25 -7.96 -1.20
N TYR A 14 1.29 -7.67 -1.99
CA TYR A 14 1.14 -6.94 -3.26
C TYR A 14 0.27 -7.71 -4.26
N GLU A 15 0.47 -9.01 -4.39
CA GLU A 15 -0.35 -9.85 -5.25
C GLU A 15 -1.82 -9.84 -4.82
N ALA A 16 -2.07 -9.95 -3.51
CA ALA A 16 -3.41 -9.90 -2.96
C ALA A 16 -4.08 -8.54 -3.20
N PHE A 17 -3.34 -7.46 -3.00
CA PHE A 17 -3.86 -6.11 -3.26
C PHE A 17 -4.27 -5.96 -4.73
N ASN A 18 -3.41 -6.36 -5.66
CA ASN A 18 -3.65 -6.20 -7.10
C ASN A 18 -4.76 -7.10 -7.62
N SER A 19 -5.05 -8.21 -6.93
CA SER A 19 -6.13 -9.13 -7.31
C SER A 19 -7.43 -8.90 -6.54
N GLY A 20 -7.45 -7.95 -5.60
CA GLY A 20 -8.63 -7.68 -4.78
C GLY A 20 -8.90 -8.77 -3.74
N ASP A 21 -7.89 -9.53 -3.35
CA ASP A 21 -7.99 -10.61 -2.38
C ASP A 21 -7.92 -10.06 -0.94
N MET A 22 -9.08 -9.60 -0.46
CA MET A 22 -9.17 -9.00 0.87
C MET A 22 -8.97 -10.00 2.00
N ASP A 23 -9.29 -11.27 1.79
CA ASP A 23 -9.09 -12.30 2.80
C ASP A 23 -7.61 -12.51 3.10
N THR A 24 -6.78 -12.56 2.06
CA THR A 24 -5.33 -12.67 2.23
C THR A 24 -4.76 -11.42 2.90
N LEU A 25 -5.21 -10.22 2.51
CA LEU A 25 -4.79 -8.97 3.17
C LEU A 25 -5.18 -8.96 4.65
N THR A 26 -6.37 -9.44 4.99
CA THR A 26 -6.81 -9.55 6.39
C THR A 26 -5.88 -10.46 7.18
N GLU A 27 -5.43 -11.55 6.58
CA GLU A 27 -4.49 -12.49 7.22
C GLU A 27 -3.11 -11.86 7.44
N LEU A 28 -2.62 -11.09 6.46
CA LEU A 28 -1.25 -10.55 6.47
C LEU A 28 -1.11 -9.24 7.25
N PHE A 29 -2.20 -8.54 7.52
CA PHE A 29 -2.18 -7.26 8.25
C PHE A 29 -2.63 -7.49 9.69
N ASP A 30 -1.89 -6.91 10.63
CA ASP A 30 -2.24 -7.01 12.05
C ASP A 30 -3.52 -6.22 12.34
N GLU A 31 -4.36 -6.75 13.22
CA GLU A 31 -5.62 -6.11 13.61
C GLU A 31 -5.43 -4.66 14.09
N ASN A 32 -4.33 -4.40 14.78
CA ASN A 32 -4.01 -3.09 15.34
C ASN A 32 -3.02 -2.31 14.48
N GLY A 33 -2.77 -2.75 13.27
CA GLY A 33 -1.83 -2.11 12.37
C GLY A 33 -2.28 -0.71 11.96
N SER A 34 -1.34 0.11 11.53
CA SER A 34 -1.60 1.47 11.07
C SER A 34 -1.06 1.70 9.67
N TRP A 35 -1.61 2.71 9.00
CA TRP A 35 -1.22 3.07 7.64
C TRP A 35 -1.23 4.57 7.48
N HIS A 36 -0.21 5.12 6.83
CA HIS A 36 -0.05 6.56 6.69
C HIS A 36 0.11 6.94 5.24
N THR A 37 -0.79 7.77 4.74
CA THR A 37 -0.74 8.30 3.38
C THR A 37 -0.64 9.82 3.46
N PRO A 38 0.38 10.44 2.83
CA PRO A 38 0.55 11.89 2.85
C PRO A 38 -0.32 12.58 1.81
N GLY A 39 -0.33 13.91 1.83
CA GLY A 39 -0.97 14.73 0.83
C GLY A 39 -2.12 15.56 1.36
N ARG A 40 -2.93 16.08 0.45
CA ARG A 40 -4.07 16.97 0.74
C ARG A 40 -5.38 16.49 0.11
N SER A 41 -5.33 15.40 -0.66
CA SER A 41 -6.51 14.79 -1.26
C SER A 41 -7.13 13.76 -0.30
N TRP A 42 -8.25 13.13 -0.71
CA TRP A 42 -8.96 12.23 0.20
C TRP A 42 -8.14 11.05 0.73
N PRO A 43 -7.15 10.48 0.00
CA PRO A 43 -6.36 9.38 0.56
C PRO A 43 -5.49 9.78 1.76
N ALA A 44 -5.17 11.08 1.89
CA ALA A 44 -4.30 11.56 2.97
C ALA A 44 -4.95 11.36 4.33
N ASN A 45 -4.35 10.49 5.15
CA ASN A 45 -4.83 10.21 6.50
C ASN A 45 -3.84 9.30 7.23
N ASP A 46 -4.02 9.23 8.55
CA ASP A 46 -3.42 8.20 9.39
C ASP A 46 -4.53 7.21 9.72
N TYR A 47 -4.49 6.05 9.08
CA TYR A 47 -5.51 5.01 9.26
C TYR A 47 -5.13 4.14 10.45
N GLN A 48 -6.01 4.03 11.42
CA GLN A 48 -5.77 3.25 12.63
C GLN A 48 -6.55 1.93 12.57
N GLY A 49 -5.82 0.82 12.67
CA GLY A 49 -6.38 -0.51 12.64
C GLY A 49 -6.51 -1.09 11.23
N ARG A 50 -6.57 -2.40 11.19
CA ARG A 50 -6.68 -3.16 9.94
C ARG A 50 -7.93 -2.80 9.15
N ASP A 51 -9.08 -2.69 9.83
CA ASP A 51 -10.34 -2.44 9.13
C ASP A 51 -10.31 -1.09 8.39
N ALA A 52 -9.79 -0.04 9.03
CA ALA A 52 -9.66 1.27 8.40
C ALA A 52 -8.67 1.23 7.23
N THR A 53 -7.56 0.51 7.39
CA THR A 53 -6.55 0.35 6.35
C THR A 53 -7.11 -0.37 5.13
N LEU A 54 -7.81 -1.49 5.34
CA LEU A 54 -8.38 -2.26 4.24
C LEU A 54 -9.55 -1.52 3.57
N ALA A 55 -10.31 -0.73 4.33
CA ALA A 55 -11.34 0.13 3.76
C ALA A 55 -10.74 1.19 2.84
N TYR A 56 -9.60 1.77 3.22
CA TYR A 56 -8.83 2.68 2.36
C TYR A 56 -8.42 1.99 1.06
N PHE A 57 -7.84 0.80 1.14
CA PHE A 57 -7.45 0.04 -0.06
C PHE A 57 -8.66 -0.23 -0.96
N GLY A 58 -9.78 -0.63 -0.38
CA GLY A 58 -11.02 -0.88 -1.12
C GLY A 58 -11.53 0.37 -1.83
N ARG A 59 -11.41 1.53 -1.19
CA ARG A 59 -11.81 2.81 -1.78
C ARG A 59 -10.91 3.21 -2.96
N LEU A 60 -9.61 2.94 -2.89
CA LEU A 60 -8.72 3.17 -4.04
C LEU A 60 -9.21 2.42 -5.27
N GLY A 61 -9.58 1.15 -5.09
CA GLY A 61 -10.15 0.35 -6.18
C GLY A 61 -11.50 0.85 -6.65
N GLN A 62 -12.39 1.17 -5.73
CA GLN A 62 -13.74 1.63 -6.04
C GLN A 62 -13.74 2.96 -6.80
N GLU A 63 -12.95 3.94 -6.36
CA GLU A 63 -12.84 5.26 -6.97
C GLU A 63 -12.20 5.23 -8.36
N THR A 64 -11.49 4.18 -8.69
CA THR A 64 -10.80 4.01 -9.97
C THR A 64 -11.43 2.95 -10.87
N GLY A 65 -12.62 2.46 -10.51
CA GLY A 65 -13.29 1.43 -11.29
C GLY A 65 -12.48 0.14 -11.41
N GLY A 66 -11.67 -0.17 -10.42
CA GLY A 66 -10.85 -1.38 -10.41
C GLY A 66 -9.55 -1.26 -11.20
N THR A 67 -9.17 -0.06 -11.65
CA THR A 67 -7.95 0.13 -12.46
C THR A 67 -6.69 0.36 -11.62
N PHE A 68 -6.83 0.62 -10.33
CA PHE A 68 -5.66 0.89 -9.49
C PHE A 68 -4.74 -0.34 -9.41
N ARG A 69 -3.46 -0.11 -9.70
CA ARG A 69 -2.42 -1.14 -9.59
C ARG A 69 -1.23 -0.60 -8.83
N ALA A 70 -0.72 -1.40 -7.92
CA ALA A 70 0.56 -1.17 -7.25
C ALA A 70 1.56 -2.14 -7.86
N GLU A 71 2.21 -1.71 -8.93
CA GLU A 71 3.18 -2.56 -9.63
C GLU A 71 4.49 -2.59 -8.84
N LEU A 72 4.73 -3.70 -8.16
CA LEU A 72 5.93 -3.89 -7.37
C LEU A 72 7.16 -4.03 -8.28
N GLN A 73 8.15 -3.18 -8.07
CA GLN A 73 9.40 -3.22 -8.83
C GLN A 73 10.53 -3.86 -8.03
N ARG A 74 10.60 -3.57 -6.73
CA ARG A 74 11.65 -4.09 -5.87
C ARG A 74 11.21 -4.13 -4.42
N LEU A 75 11.64 -5.15 -3.68
CA LEU A 75 11.51 -5.22 -2.24
C LEU A 75 12.90 -5.22 -1.60
N LEU A 76 13.09 -4.40 -0.59
CA LEU A 76 14.31 -4.31 0.19
C LEU A 76 13.95 -4.61 1.64
N ALA A 77 14.50 -5.67 2.20
CA ALA A 77 14.23 -6.08 3.57
C ALA A 77 15.49 -6.04 4.41
N ASP A 78 15.38 -5.56 5.65
CA ASP A 78 16.48 -5.57 6.62
C ASP A 78 16.26 -6.64 7.70
N ASP A 79 17.19 -6.71 8.67
CA ASP A 79 17.12 -7.66 9.76
C ASP A 79 16.27 -7.18 10.94
N ASP A 80 15.67 -5.99 10.85
CA ASP A 80 14.86 -5.37 11.90
C ASP A 80 13.36 -5.37 11.54
N ASP A 81 12.92 -6.36 10.78
CA ASP A 81 11.53 -6.53 10.38
C ASP A 81 10.96 -5.36 9.56
N ARG A 82 11.82 -4.64 8.84
CA ARG A 82 11.39 -3.60 7.90
C ARG A 82 11.52 -4.08 6.48
N VAL A 83 10.51 -3.72 5.67
CA VAL A 83 10.55 -3.97 4.23
C VAL A 83 10.17 -2.67 3.52
N VAL A 84 10.93 -2.30 2.50
CA VAL A 84 10.57 -1.18 1.63
C VAL A 84 10.12 -1.76 0.30
N GLY A 85 8.89 -1.45 -0.10
CA GLY A 85 8.38 -1.76 -1.43
C GLY A 85 8.56 -0.55 -2.33
N ILE A 86 9.31 -0.72 -3.42
CA ILE A 86 9.43 0.30 -4.47
C ILE A 86 8.44 -0.09 -5.55
N GLN A 87 7.49 0.80 -5.84
CA GLN A 87 6.38 0.50 -6.72
C GLN A 87 6.08 1.64 -7.68
N ARG A 88 5.35 1.29 -8.72
CA ARG A 88 4.72 2.23 -9.63
C ARG A 88 3.21 2.10 -9.44
N SER A 89 2.57 3.20 -9.09
CA SER A 89 1.13 3.25 -8.90
C SER A 89 0.47 3.82 -10.15
N THR A 90 -0.46 3.06 -10.73
CA THR A 90 -1.19 3.46 -11.94
C THR A 90 -2.67 3.29 -11.72
N ALA A 91 -3.47 4.18 -12.30
CA ALA A 91 -4.93 4.12 -12.23
C ALA A 91 -5.56 5.08 -13.21
N ASP A 92 -6.86 4.90 -13.47
CA ASP A 92 -7.67 5.80 -14.28
C ASP A 92 -8.91 6.22 -13.50
N ARG A 93 -9.24 7.52 -13.56
CA ARG A 93 -10.40 8.06 -12.85
C ARG A 93 -10.87 9.36 -13.52
N ASN A 94 -12.13 9.42 -13.91
CA ASN A 94 -12.75 10.64 -14.44
C ASN A 94 -11.94 11.30 -15.56
N GLY A 95 -11.40 10.50 -16.49
CA GLY A 95 -10.60 11.02 -17.60
C GLY A 95 -9.15 11.35 -17.21
N ARG A 96 -8.76 11.15 -15.98
CA ARG A 96 -7.39 11.37 -15.49
C ARG A 96 -6.65 10.04 -15.42
N HIS A 97 -5.35 10.09 -15.64
CA HIS A 97 -4.47 8.94 -15.54
C HIS A 97 -3.39 9.19 -14.48
N LEU A 98 -3.25 8.23 -13.56
CA LEU A 98 -2.20 8.24 -12.55
C LEU A 98 -1.05 7.37 -13.02
N ASP A 99 0.17 7.87 -12.89
CA ASP A 99 1.39 7.10 -13.12
C ASP A 99 2.50 7.74 -12.29
N VAL A 100 2.65 7.28 -11.06
CA VAL A 100 3.63 7.83 -10.12
C VAL A 100 4.46 6.72 -9.50
N SER A 101 5.73 7.03 -9.23
CA SER A 101 6.60 6.16 -8.45
C SER A 101 6.46 6.51 -6.99
N ASN A 102 6.36 5.50 -6.15
CA ASN A 102 6.35 5.68 -4.71
C ASN A 102 6.99 4.49 -4.03
N CYS A 103 7.38 4.68 -2.80
CA CYS A 103 7.80 3.58 -1.96
C CYS A 103 7.00 3.57 -0.68
N ILE A 104 6.87 2.38 -0.11
CA ILE A 104 6.17 2.18 1.15
C ILE A 104 7.12 1.51 2.11
N VAL A 105 7.27 2.10 3.30
CA VAL A 105 8.05 1.51 4.38
C VAL A 105 7.09 0.71 5.24
N PHE A 106 7.27 -0.62 5.24
CA PHE A 106 6.47 -1.54 6.05
C PHE A 106 7.24 -1.95 7.28
N GLN A 107 6.58 -1.95 8.42
CA GLN A 107 7.07 -2.59 9.63
C GLN A 107 6.26 -3.85 9.84
N LEU A 108 6.94 -4.98 10.02
CA LEU A 108 6.29 -6.25 10.33
C LEU A 108 6.57 -6.66 11.77
N LYS A 109 5.74 -7.54 12.29
CA LYS A 109 5.95 -8.20 13.57
C LYS A 109 5.28 -9.56 13.50
N ASP A 110 6.06 -10.61 13.77
CA ASP A 110 5.58 -11.99 13.75
C ASP A 110 4.87 -12.34 12.42
N GLY A 111 5.42 -11.85 11.31
CA GLY A 111 4.90 -12.15 9.98
C GLY A 111 3.68 -11.37 9.56
N ARG A 112 3.32 -10.30 10.28
CA ARG A 112 2.19 -9.43 9.93
C ARG A 112 2.61 -7.98 9.84
N VAL A 113 1.98 -7.24 8.93
CA VAL A 113 2.22 -5.81 8.78
C VAL A 113 1.59 -5.07 9.95
N VAL A 114 2.39 -4.32 10.71
CA VAL A 114 1.91 -3.50 11.82
C VAL A 114 1.94 -2.02 11.51
N ASP A 115 2.65 -1.59 10.48
CA ASP A 115 2.67 -0.19 10.02
C ASP A 115 3.06 -0.14 8.55
N GLY A 116 2.45 0.76 7.80
CA GLY A 116 2.82 1.08 6.43
C GLY A 116 2.83 2.59 6.24
N ARG A 117 3.86 3.11 5.59
CA ARG A 117 4.01 4.55 5.38
C ARG A 117 4.41 4.83 3.94
N GLU A 118 3.56 5.58 3.23
CA GLU A 118 3.76 5.89 1.82
C GLU A 118 4.61 7.15 1.63
N HIS A 119 5.52 7.10 0.65
CA HIS A 119 6.36 8.22 0.22
C HIS A 119 6.29 8.32 -1.30
N PHE A 120 5.92 9.47 -1.83
CA PHE A 120 5.75 9.67 -3.26
C PHE A 120 6.88 10.52 -3.83
N GLU A 121 7.37 10.13 -5.01
CA GLU A 121 8.33 10.94 -5.76
C GLU A 121 7.69 12.26 -6.21
N ASP A 122 6.41 12.21 -6.64
CA ASP A 122 5.64 13.38 -7.05
C ASP A 122 4.29 13.39 -6.34
N LEU A 123 4.28 13.98 -5.15
CA LEU A 123 3.08 14.09 -4.34
C LEU A 123 2.03 15.00 -4.97
N TYR A 124 2.47 16.00 -5.76
CA TYR A 124 1.54 16.89 -6.45
C TYR A 124 0.72 16.12 -7.48
N ALA A 125 1.34 15.23 -8.26
CA ALA A 125 0.65 14.40 -9.23
C ALA A 125 -0.36 13.46 -8.56
N TRP A 126 0.03 12.87 -7.42
CA TRP A 126 -0.87 12.03 -6.63
C TRP A 126 -2.11 12.81 -6.17
N ASP A 127 -1.90 13.98 -5.55
CA ASP A 127 -3.00 14.80 -5.07
C ASP A 127 -3.92 15.30 -6.19
N GLU A 128 -3.34 15.70 -7.32
CA GLU A 128 -4.10 16.19 -8.48
C GLU A 128 -5.01 15.11 -9.04
N PHE A 129 -4.52 13.87 -9.09
CA PHE A 129 -5.32 12.75 -9.62
C PHE A 129 -6.62 12.55 -8.84
N TRP A 130 -6.57 12.72 -7.53
CA TRP A 130 -7.72 12.49 -6.66
C TRP A 130 -8.60 13.73 -6.45
N SER A 131 -8.18 14.87 -6.93
CA SER A 131 -8.92 16.13 -6.76
C SER A 131 -10.23 16.21 -7.54
#